data_3c5c7c46571184da61915947ee3767fe
#
_entry.id   3c5c7c46571184da61915947ee3767fe
#
_cell.length_a   1.000
_cell.length_b   1.000
_cell.length_c   1.000
_cell.angle_alpha   90.00
_cell.angle_beta   90.00
_cell.angle_gamma   90.00
#
_symmetry.space_group_name_H-M   'P 1'
#
loop_
_entity.id
_entity.type
_entity.pdbx_description
1 polymer ?
#
loop_
_entity_poly.entity_id
_entity_poly.type
_entity_poly.pdbx_seq_one_letter_code
_entity_poly.pdbx_strand_id
1 'polypeptide(L)'
;MKQHIETLHLETIVGGGQALGTLEKGKKAFVWGGLPDETVKIRVTKNKSRYVEGVVEEVIDSSKQRITPKDPDSYLSTSPWQLMAFETEQHYKAALIEEAFELHNIVLPDTIEIYTNGLEYGYRNKVEFSWYGDTSGSVETLDIAFFRRGSKGKIPVQGTSLAHPRINELALKIRDLLSSKNVEARSLKTLLIRCDQTGSCVWQLYIKENLPDVITPDEAANLPAQGGEVIYSDPKSPASRITDRLDSFGDVVLKDELRGTTFRYACEGFFQVNLPIYEQSLRDMAEGLDDKP
;
A
#
# COMPACT_ATOMS: atom_id res chain seq x y z
N MET A 1 -27.59 -6.16 7.45
CA MET A 1 -27.67 -7.11 6.31
C MET A 1 -26.94 -8.39 6.72
N LYS A 2 -27.52 -9.58 6.47
CA LYS A 2 -26.80 -10.84 6.67
C LYS A 2 -25.61 -10.85 5.72
N GLN A 3 -24.40 -11.11 6.24
CA GLN A 3 -23.21 -11.31 5.41
C GLN A 3 -23.43 -12.57 4.56
N HIS A 4 -23.12 -12.46 3.26
CA HIS A 4 -23.20 -13.62 2.36
C HIS A 4 -21.87 -14.36 2.42
N ILE A 5 -21.88 -15.53 3.05
CA ILE A 5 -20.71 -16.39 3.23
C ILE A 5 -20.83 -17.58 2.27
N GLU A 6 -19.75 -17.91 1.59
CA GLU A 6 -19.60 -19.06 0.70
C GLU A 6 -18.35 -19.86 1.12
N THR A 7 -18.36 -21.16 0.90
CA THR A 7 -17.20 -22.04 1.11
C THR A 7 -16.75 -22.56 -0.24
N LEU A 8 -15.44 -22.53 -0.52
CA LEU A 8 -14.88 -23.03 -1.77
C LEU A 8 -13.42 -23.45 -1.62
N HIS A 9 -12.96 -24.24 -2.57
CA HIS A 9 -11.54 -24.56 -2.78
C HIS A 9 -10.92 -23.55 -3.75
N LEU A 10 -9.69 -23.14 -3.48
CA LEU A 10 -8.93 -22.19 -4.29
C LEU A 10 -7.94 -22.92 -5.20
N GLU A 11 -7.95 -22.59 -6.48
CA GLU A 11 -7.29 -23.35 -7.55
C GLU A 11 -5.94 -22.72 -7.97
N THR A 12 -5.88 -21.39 -8.10
CA THR A 12 -4.70 -20.67 -8.62
C THR A 12 -4.67 -19.22 -8.16
N ILE A 13 -3.54 -18.54 -8.37
CA ILE A 13 -3.41 -17.07 -8.22
C ILE A 13 -3.68 -16.42 -9.58
N VAL A 14 -4.35 -15.29 -9.56
CA VAL A 14 -4.60 -14.45 -10.76
C VAL A 14 -4.02 -13.06 -10.59
N GLY A 15 -3.98 -12.31 -11.69
CA GLY A 15 -3.44 -10.95 -11.71
C GLY A 15 -3.95 -10.08 -10.57
N GLY A 16 -3.03 -9.37 -9.90
CA GLY A 16 -3.31 -8.54 -8.73
C GLY A 16 -3.22 -9.25 -7.37
N GLY A 17 -2.97 -10.58 -7.34
CA GLY A 17 -2.77 -11.34 -6.09
C GLY A 17 -4.06 -11.85 -5.45
N GLN A 18 -5.14 -11.99 -6.21
CA GLN A 18 -6.33 -12.73 -5.78
C GLN A 18 -6.15 -14.23 -6.09
N ALA A 19 -6.67 -15.09 -5.23
CA ALA A 19 -6.86 -16.49 -5.57
C ALA A 19 -8.18 -16.69 -6.34
N LEU A 20 -8.18 -17.62 -7.27
CA LEU A 20 -9.34 -18.02 -8.05
C LEU A 20 -9.84 -19.38 -7.58
N GLY A 21 -11.15 -19.52 -7.44
CA GLY A 21 -11.81 -20.79 -7.21
C GLY A 21 -13.16 -20.82 -7.91
N THR A 22 -13.87 -21.94 -7.74
CA THR A 22 -15.18 -22.14 -8.35
C THR A 22 -16.20 -22.54 -7.27
N LEU A 23 -17.29 -21.79 -7.19
CA LEU A 23 -18.41 -22.10 -6.30
C LEU A 23 -19.17 -23.36 -6.81
N GLU A 24 -19.91 -24.05 -5.94
CA GLU A 24 -20.67 -25.27 -6.27
C GLU A 24 -21.55 -25.12 -7.51
N LYS A 25 -22.07 -23.92 -7.76
CA LYS A 25 -22.92 -23.63 -8.95
C LYS A 25 -22.12 -23.27 -10.21
N GLY A 26 -20.81 -23.52 -10.22
CA GLY A 26 -19.92 -23.26 -11.37
C GLY A 26 -19.51 -21.79 -11.56
N LYS A 27 -19.89 -20.90 -10.63
CA LYS A 27 -19.54 -19.49 -10.72
C LYS A 27 -18.13 -19.25 -10.20
N LYS A 28 -17.30 -18.49 -10.96
CA LYS A 28 -15.94 -18.16 -10.54
C LYS A 28 -15.93 -17.19 -9.36
N ALA A 29 -14.97 -17.37 -8.47
CA ALA A 29 -14.77 -16.52 -7.28
C ALA A 29 -13.34 -15.99 -7.25
N PHE A 30 -13.19 -14.67 -7.22
CA PHE A 30 -11.91 -13.97 -7.03
C PHE A 30 -11.79 -13.59 -5.55
N VAL A 31 -10.80 -14.14 -4.88
CA VAL A 31 -10.72 -14.13 -3.42
C VAL A 31 -9.44 -13.46 -2.93
N TRP A 32 -9.59 -12.43 -2.10
CA TRP A 32 -8.48 -11.82 -1.37
C TRP A 32 -8.16 -12.59 -0.10
N GLY A 33 -6.88 -12.79 0.17
CA GLY A 33 -6.40 -13.41 1.42
C GLY A 33 -6.39 -14.93 1.42
N GLY A 34 -6.58 -15.57 0.25
CA GLY A 34 -6.45 -17.00 0.05
C GLY A 34 -5.26 -17.38 -0.82
N LEU A 35 -4.84 -18.64 -0.73
CA LEU A 35 -3.81 -19.28 -1.54
C LEU A 35 -4.37 -20.48 -2.30
N PRO A 36 -3.75 -20.91 -3.41
CA PRO A 36 -4.03 -22.20 -4.03
C PRO A 36 -3.92 -23.35 -3.03
N ASP A 37 -4.69 -24.39 -3.28
CA ASP A 37 -4.83 -25.58 -2.44
C ASP A 37 -5.47 -25.34 -1.07
N GLU A 38 -6.07 -24.17 -0.85
CA GLU A 38 -6.83 -23.89 0.38
C GLU A 38 -8.33 -24.11 0.20
N THR A 39 -8.98 -24.62 1.25
CA THR A 39 -10.44 -24.55 1.42
C THR A 39 -10.75 -23.42 2.39
N VAL A 40 -11.56 -22.46 1.93
CA VAL A 40 -11.83 -21.22 2.68
C VAL A 40 -13.32 -20.89 2.76
N LYS A 41 -13.70 -20.19 3.85
CA LYS A 41 -14.95 -19.42 3.90
C LYS A 41 -14.66 -17.98 3.51
N ILE A 42 -15.42 -17.47 2.56
CA ILE A 42 -15.29 -16.10 2.07
C ILE A 42 -16.55 -15.29 2.39
N ARG A 43 -16.33 -14.03 2.72
CA ARG A 43 -17.37 -13.02 2.69
C ARG A 43 -17.45 -12.41 1.30
N VAL A 44 -18.58 -12.63 0.63
CA VAL A 44 -18.82 -12.06 -0.71
C VAL A 44 -18.97 -10.56 -0.61
N THR A 45 -18.10 -9.83 -1.30
CA THR A 45 -18.08 -8.36 -1.32
C THR A 45 -18.75 -7.80 -2.57
N LYS A 46 -18.76 -8.58 -3.66
CA LYS A 46 -19.40 -8.22 -4.92
C LYS A 46 -19.96 -9.47 -5.61
N ASN A 47 -21.16 -9.38 -6.11
CA ASN A 47 -21.83 -10.46 -6.80
C ASN A 47 -22.28 -10.01 -8.20
N LYS A 48 -21.64 -10.53 -9.23
CA LYS A 48 -21.95 -10.28 -10.66
C LYS A 48 -22.56 -11.53 -11.30
N SER A 49 -23.08 -11.42 -12.50
CA SER A 49 -23.70 -12.56 -13.20
C SER A 49 -22.75 -13.74 -13.38
N ARG A 50 -21.47 -13.49 -13.74
CA ARG A 50 -20.48 -14.51 -14.10
C ARG A 50 -19.50 -14.84 -12.99
N TYR A 51 -19.30 -13.95 -12.01
CA TYR A 51 -18.31 -14.13 -10.93
C TYR A 51 -18.75 -13.46 -9.63
N VAL A 52 -18.07 -13.83 -8.56
CA VAL A 52 -18.10 -13.12 -7.27
C VAL A 52 -16.70 -12.62 -6.92
N GLU A 53 -16.64 -11.55 -6.12
CA GLU A 53 -15.43 -11.17 -5.40
C GLU A 53 -15.66 -11.38 -3.92
N GLY A 54 -14.64 -11.84 -3.22
CA GLY A 54 -14.72 -12.11 -1.78
C GLY A 54 -13.41 -11.85 -1.05
N VAL A 55 -13.52 -11.87 0.27
CA VAL A 55 -12.39 -11.81 1.19
C VAL A 55 -12.48 -13.01 2.12
N VAL A 56 -11.36 -13.68 2.37
CA VAL A 56 -11.30 -14.81 3.31
C VAL A 56 -11.67 -14.33 4.71
N GLU A 57 -12.62 -15.03 5.32
CA GLU A 57 -13.00 -14.88 6.74
C GLU A 57 -12.38 -15.99 7.59
N GLU A 58 -12.27 -17.20 7.02
CA GLU A 58 -11.72 -18.37 7.70
C GLU A 58 -11.02 -19.28 6.69
N VAL A 59 -9.84 -19.76 7.04
CA VAL A 59 -9.14 -20.83 6.31
C VAL A 59 -9.48 -22.15 7.01
N ILE A 60 -10.17 -23.05 6.30
CA ILE A 60 -10.57 -24.37 6.81
C ILE A 60 -9.41 -25.34 6.66
N ASP A 61 -8.88 -25.47 5.43
CA ASP A 61 -7.69 -26.25 5.12
C ASP A 61 -6.63 -25.32 4.57
N SER A 62 -5.48 -25.26 5.21
CA SER A 62 -4.41 -24.31 4.90
C SER A 62 -3.41 -24.90 3.91
N SER A 63 -2.99 -24.12 2.93
CA SER A 63 -1.86 -24.44 2.06
C SER A 63 -0.55 -24.52 2.87
N LYS A 64 0.33 -25.42 2.46
CA LYS A 64 1.70 -25.53 3.02
C LYS A 64 2.56 -24.28 2.74
N GLN A 65 2.17 -23.47 1.76
CA GLN A 65 2.84 -22.23 1.38
C GLN A 65 2.43 -21.03 2.24
N ARG A 66 1.38 -21.18 3.07
CA ARG A 66 0.89 -20.09 3.92
C ARG A 66 1.84 -19.81 5.08
N ILE A 67 2.16 -18.53 5.22
CA ILE A 67 2.86 -17.99 6.39
C ILE A 67 2.01 -16.93 7.09
N THR A 68 2.37 -16.58 8.32
CA THR A 68 1.78 -15.44 9.02
C THR A 68 2.29 -14.14 8.41
N PRO A 69 1.41 -13.25 7.90
CA PRO A 69 1.83 -11.95 7.41
C PRO A 69 2.54 -11.12 8.48
N LYS A 70 3.51 -10.31 8.10
CA LYS A 70 4.20 -9.40 9.02
C LYS A 70 3.29 -8.28 9.53
N ASP A 71 2.31 -7.86 8.71
CA ASP A 71 1.26 -6.90 9.06
C ASP A 71 -0.10 -7.63 9.13
N PRO A 72 -0.37 -8.52 10.13
CA PRO A 72 -1.48 -9.48 10.11
C PRO A 72 -2.85 -8.82 9.96
N ASP A 73 -3.07 -7.64 10.54
CA ASP A 73 -4.34 -6.94 10.50
C ASP A 73 -4.54 -6.11 9.23
N SER A 74 -3.46 -5.69 8.57
CA SER A 74 -3.50 -4.70 7.49
C SER A 74 -2.86 -5.15 6.17
N TYR A 75 -2.25 -6.34 6.09
CA TYR A 75 -1.53 -6.81 4.89
C TYR A 75 -2.40 -6.77 3.62
N LEU A 76 -3.68 -7.11 3.71
CA LEU A 76 -4.58 -7.04 2.54
C LEU A 76 -4.77 -5.62 2.01
N SER A 77 -4.53 -4.60 2.83
CA SER A 77 -4.64 -3.20 2.44
C SER A 77 -3.34 -2.65 1.83
N THR A 78 -2.21 -3.30 2.12
CA THR A 78 -0.86 -2.88 1.70
C THR A 78 -0.27 -3.81 0.65
N SER A 79 0.02 -5.07 1.02
CA SER A 79 0.49 -6.12 0.12
C SER A 79 -0.20 -7.45 0.42
N PRO A 80 -1.15 -7.89 -0.42
CA PRO A 80 -1.82 -9.19 -0.23
C PRO A 80 -0.88 -10.39 -0.37
N TRP A 81 0.35 -10.18 -0.83
CA TRP A 81 1.36 -11.24 -0.99
C TRP A 81 2.04 -11.66 0.32
N GLN A 82 1.95 -10.86 1.38
CA GLN A 82 2.59 -11.17 2.68
C GLN A 82 2.14 -12.50 3.32
N LEU A 83 1.13 -13.16 2.78
CA LEU A 83 0.61 -14.43 3.29
C LEU A 83 1.37 -15.66 2.80
N MET A 84 2.42 -15.48 1.97
CA MET A 84 3.28 -16.54 1.46
C MET A 84 4.76 -16.16 1.58
N ALA A 85 5.65 -17.16 1.57
CA ALA A 85 7.09 -16.92 1.55
C ALA A 85 7.52 -16.15 0.29
N PHE A 86 8.56 -15.33 0.40
CA PHE A 86 8.99 -14.45 -0.69
C PHE A 86 9.37 -15.22 -1.97
N GLU A 87 10.01 -16.37 -1.84
CA GLU A 87 10.32 -17.25 -2.99
C GLU A 87 9.04 -17.73 -3.70
N THR A 88 7.99 -18.05 -2.93
CA THR A 88 6.69 -18.44 -3.47
C THR A 88 6.03 -17.26 -4.18
N GLU A 89 6.12 -16.05 -3.61
CA GLU A 89 5.64 -14.82 -4.24
C GLU A 89 6.33 -14.57 -5.59
N GLN A 90 7.66 -14.73 -5.65
CA GLN A 90 8.43 -14.57 -6.89
C GLN A 90 7.97 -15.57 -7.96
N HIS A 91 7.80 -16.85 -7.57
CA HIS A 91 7.30 -17.89 -8.47
C HIS A 91 5.94 -17.54 -9.06
N TYR A 92 4.96 -17.14 -8.24
CA TYR A 92 3.64 -16.76 -8.75
C TYR A 92 3.69 -15.50 -9.63
N LYS A 93 4.54 -14.54 -9.30
CA LYS A 93 4.71 -13.33 -10.14
C LYS A 93 5.29 -13.66 -11.52
N ALA A 94 6.26 -14.56 -11.60
CA ALA A 94 6.79 -15.06 -12.86
C ALA A 94 5.70 -15.79 -13.66
N ALA A 95 5.00 -16.74 -13.03
CA ALA A 95 3.93 -17.51 -13.66
C ALA A 95 2.80 -16.62 -14.21
N LEU A 96 2.44 -15.54 -13.53
CA LEU A 96 1.44 -14.58 -14.02
C LEU A 96 1.87 -13.83 -15.29
N ILE A 97 3.18 -13.56 -15.42
CA ILE A 97 3.73 -12.95 -16.63
C ILE A 97 3.72 -13.98 -17.78
N GLU A 98 4.19 -15.19 -17.51
CA GLU A 98 4.21 -16.29 -18.47
C GLU A 98 2.79 -16.58 -18.99
N GLU A 99 1.79 -16.72 -18.11
CA GLU A 99 0.38 -16.91 -18.47
C GLU A 99 -0.12 -15.81 -19.42
N ALA A 100 0.24 -14.54 -19.15
CA ALA A 100 -0.18 -13.43 -20.00
C ALA A 100 0.34 -13.55 -21.45
N PHE A 101 1.55 -14.08 -21.64
CA PHE A 101 2.10 -14.35 -22.98
C PHE A 101 1.46 -15.59 -23.62
N GLU A 102 1.27 -16.66 -22.84
CA GLU A 102 0.62 -17.88 -23.32
C GLU A 102 -0.81 -17.64 -23.82
N LEU A 103 -1.59 -16.81 -23.14
CA LEU A 103 -2.95 -16.42 -23.54
C LEU A 103 -2.99 -15.74 -24.92
N HIS A 104 -1.88 -15.18 -25.36
CA HIS A 104 -1.72 -14.58 -26.69
C HIS A 104 -0.93 -15.46 -27.67
N ASN A 105 -0.69 -16.73 -27.32
CA ASN A 105 0.12 -17.69 -28.11
C ASN A 105 1.54 -17.19 -28.39
N ILE A 106 2.13 -16.43 -27.46
CA ILE A 106 3.51 -15.99 -27.53
C ILE A 106 4.34 -16.89 -26.63
N VAL A 107 5.33 -17.58 -27.22
CA VAL A 107 6.28 -18.40 -26.48
C VAL A 107 7.46 -17.52 -26.09
N LEU A 108 7.73 -17.44 -24.80
CA LEU A 108 8.93 -16.76 -24.29
C LEU A 108 10.17 -17.61 -24.56
N PRO A 109 11.31 -17.00 -24.92
CA PRO A 109 12.55 -17.74 -25.20
C PRO A 109 13.14 -18.38 -23.93
N ASP A 110 12.92 -17.75 -22.78
CA ASP A 110 13.44 -18.15 -21.48
C ASP A 110 12.38 -18.01 -20.38
N THR A 111 12.63 -18.62 -19.23
CA THR A 111 11.81 -18.44 -18.02
C THR A 111 11.93 -17.02 -17.49
N ILE A 112 10.84 -16.51 -16.94
CA ILE A 112 10.84 -15.17 -16.32
C ILE A 112 11.56 -15.23 -14.97
N GLU A 113 12.65 -14.48 -14.86
CA GLU A 113 13.33 -14.26 -13.58
C GLU A 113 12.80 -12.99 -12.91
N ILE A 114 12.46 -13.11 -11.64
CA ILE A 114 12.06 -11.96 -10.82
C ILE A 114 13.29 -11.42 -10.10
N TYR A 115 13.78 -10.26 -10.55
CA TYR A 115 14.90 -9.61 -9.90
C TYR A 115 14.55 -9.15 -8.49
N THR A 116 15.46 -9.38 -7.54
CA THR A 116 15.36 -8.91 -6.17
C THR A 116 16.73 -8.54 -5.62
N ASN A 117 16.77 -7.55 -4.73
CA ASN A 117 17.93 -7.22 -3.92
C ASN A 117 17.89 -7.87 -2.52
N GLY A 118 16.96 -8.81 -2.29
CA GLY A 118 16.77 -9.51 -1.01
C GLY A 118 16.01 -8.69 0.04
N LEU A 119 15.60 -7.47 -0.25
CA LEU A 119 14.87 -6.61 0.69
C LEU A 119 13.36 -6.80 0.52
N GLU A 120 12.76 -7.60 1.39
CA GLU A 120 11.31 -7.88 1.36
C GLU A 120 10.48 -6.76 2.01
N TYR A 121 11.04 -6.07 3.00
CA TYR A 121 10.39 -5.05 3.83
C TYR A 121 11.24 -3.80 3.94
N GLY A 122 10.63 -2.69 4.37
CA GLY A 122 11.33 -1.43 4.60
C GLY A 122 11.80 -0.70 3.35
N TYR A 123 11.46 -1.19 2.16
CA TYR A 123 11.92 -0.64 0.88
C TYR A 123 11.08 0.53 0.37
N ARG A 124 9.83 0.62 0.82
CA ARG A 124 8.87 1.58 0.28
C ARG A 124 9.13 2.98 0.81
N ASN A 125 9.50 3.90 -0.06
CA ASN A 125 9.86 5.25 0.30
C ASN A 125 8.68 6.25 0.35
N LYS A 126 7.44 5.81 0.05
CA LYS A 126 6.22 6.64 0.07
C LYS A 126 5.04 5.85 0.61
N VAL A 127 4.33 6.42 1.57
CA VAL A 127 3.09 5.87 2.12
C VAL A 127 2.05 6.97 2.27
N GLU A 128 0.81 6.61 1.99
CA GLU A 128 -0.37 7.44 2.20
C GLU A 128 -1.26 6.77 3.24
N PHE A 129 -1.38 7.41 4.40
CA PHE A 129 -2.25 6.96 5.49
C PHE A 129 -3.59 7.70 5.43
N SER A 130 -4.66 7.02 5.78
CA SER A 130 -5.94 7.62 6.14
C SER A 130 -6.00 7.86 7.65
N TRP A 131 -7.09 8.41 8.13
CA TRP A 131 -7.32 8.67 9.56
C TRP A 131 -8.51 7.87 10.07
N TYR A 132 -8.40 7.36 11.28
CA TYR A 132 -9.44 6.65 12.00
C TYR A 132 -9.71 7.37 13.32
N GLY A 133 -10.99 7.57 13.63
CA GLY A 133 -11.45 8.09 14.92
C GLY A 133 -12.27 7.00 15.60
N ASP A 134 -11.90 6.65 16.83
CA ASP A 134 -12.72 5.79 17.67
C ASP A 134 -13.50 6.66 18.67
N THR A 135 -14.80 6.62 18.55
CA THR A 135 -15.77 7.36 19.38
C THR A 135 -16.46 6.46 20.42
N SER A 136 -15.96 5.26 20.66
CA SER A 136 -16.52 4.35 21.67
C SER A 136 -16.31 4.83 23.11
N GLY A 137 -15.31 5.70 23.33
CA GLY A 137 -15.02 6.34 24.60
C GLY A 137 -15.66 7.72 24.78
N SER A 138 -15.33 8.40 25.87
CA SER A 138 -15.79 9.78 26.15
C SER A 138 -15.08 10.85 25.30
N VAL A 139 -13.92 10.53 24.75
CA VAL A 139 -13.13 11.37 23.84
C VAL A 139 -12.78 10.54 22.62
N GLU A 140 -12.85 11.12 21.42
CA GLU A 140 -12.40 10.47 20.20
C GLU A 140 -10.90 10.22 20.26
N THR A 141 -10.46 8.98 20.00
CA THR A 141 -9.03 8.68 19.79
C THR A 141 -8.71 8.79 18.32
N LEU A 142 -7.57 9.41 18.00
CA LEU A 142 -7.10 9.59 16.64
C LEU A 142 -5.97 8.61 16.31
N ASP A 143 -6.15 7.84 15.23
CA ASP A 143 -5.13 6.94 14.70
C ASP A 143 -4.92 7.10 13.19
N ILE A 144 -3.69 6.81 12.72
CA ILE A 144 -3.44 6.55 11.32
C ILE A 144 -4.04 5.20 10.91
N ALA A 145 -4.50 5.09 9.67
CA ALA A 145 -5.25 3.91 9.24
C ALA A 145 -5.07 3.59 7.74
N PHE A 146 -5.39 2.35 7.38
CA PHE A 146 -5.62 1.96 5.99
C PHE A 146 -7.08 1.60 5.74
N PHE A 147 -7.52 1.72 4.48
CA PHE A 147 -8.83 1.23 4.08
C PHE A 147 -8.84 -0.30 4.08
N ARG A 148 -9.84 -0.89 4.74
CA ARG A 148 -10.01 -2.35 4.78
C ARG A 148 -10.40 -2.88 3.42
N ARG A 149 -9.66 -3.84 2.90
CA ARG A 149 -9.98 -4.52 1.64
C ARG A 149 -11.40 -5.11 1.68
N GLY A 150 -12.15 -4.89 0.62
CA GLY A 150 -13.52 -5.42 0.48
C GLY A 150 -14.57 -4.78 1.40
N SER A 151 -14.29 -3.60 1.96
CA SER A 151 -15.27 -2.82 2.71
C SER A 151 -14.96 -1.32 2.62
N LYS A 152 -15.86 -0.49 3.19
CA LYS A 152 -15.63 0.96 3.34
C LYS A 152 -14.99 1.31 4.69
N GLY A 153 -14.75 0.32 5.54
CA GLY A 153 -14.15 0.50 6.85
C GLY A 153 -12.67 0.80 6.77
N LYS A 154 -12.12 1.27 7.87
CA LYS A 154 -10.69 1.52 8.05
C LYS A 154 -10.14 0.63 9.16
N ILE A 155 -8.85 0.39 9.13
CA ILE A 155 -8.12 -0.38 10.14
C ILE A 155 -7.08 0.58 10.72
N PRO A 156 -7.14 0.89 12.04
CA PRO A 156 -6.08 1.62 12.69
C PRO A 156 -4.78 0.81 12.65
N VAL A 157 -3.65 1.50 12.44
CA VAL A 157 -2.33 0.87 12.31
C VAL A 157 -1.26 1.68 13.04
N GLN A 158 -0.13 1.05 13.33
CA GLN A 158 1.07 1.73 13.84
C GLN A 158 2.11 1.96 12.72
N GLY A 159 1.70 1.73 11.46
CA GLY A 159 2.54 1.82 10.27
C GLY A 159 2.34 0.62 9.35
N THR A 160 3.33 0.35 8.52
CA THR A 160 3.41 -0.86 7.70
C THR A 160 4.84 -1.34 7.60
N SER A 161 5.04 -2.66 7.63
CA SER A 161 6.36 -3.27 7.48
C SER A 161 7.02 -2.98 6.12
N LEU A 162 6.24 -2.63 5.11
CA LEU A 162 6.75 -2.29 3.77
C LEU A 162 7.46 -0.94 3.73
N ALA A 163 7.08 0.00 4.61
CA ALA A 163 7.59 1.36 4.61
C ALA A 163 9.01 1.45 5.16
N HIS A 164 9.78 2.39 4.63
CA HIS A 164 11.00 2.84 5.29
C HIS A 164 10.68 3.22 6.75
N PRO A 165 11.47 2.77 7.75
CA PRO A 165 11.14 2.96 9.19
C PRO A 165 10.84 4.41 9.58
N ARG A 166 11.56 5.37 8.98
CA ARG A 166 11.35 6.82 9.21
C ARG A 166 9.94 7.29 8.88
N ILE A 167 9.28 6.67 7.89
CA ILE A 167 7.89 7.01 7.52
C ILE A 167 6.95 6.66 8.66
N ASN A 168 7.09 5.46 9.24
CA ASN A 168 6.25 5.03 10.37
C ASN A 168 6.49 5.91 11.60
N GLU A 169 7.77 6.18 11.93
CA GLU A 169 8.14 7.07 13.03
C GLU A 169 7.50 8.45 12.89
N LEU A 170 7.64 9.07 11.72
CA LEU A 170 7.10 10.41 11.47
C LEU A 170 5.57 10.42 11.49
N ALA A 171 4.92 9.39 10.91
CA ALA A 171 3.46 9.28 10.91
C ALA A 171 2.89 9.22 12.34
N LEU A 172 3.52 8.45 13.22
CA LEU A 172 3.11 8.35 14.63
C LEU A 172 3.32 9.66 15.38
N LYS A 173 4.42 10.37 15.17
CA LYS A 173 4.67 11.69 15.79
C LYS A 173 3.65 12.74 15.36
N ILE A 174 3.29 12.75 14.05
CA ILE A 174 2.23 13.65 13.56
C ILE A 174 0.88 13.26 14.15
N ARG A 175 0.54 11.97 14.23
CA ARG A 175 -0.68 11.49 14.90
C ARG A 175 -0.73 11.95 16.35
N ASP A 176 0.33 11.76 17.10
CA ASP A 176 0.38 12.11 18.53
C ASP A 176 0.25 13.63 18.73
N LEU A 177 0.89 14.42 17.87
CA LEU A 177 0.75 15.87 17.87
C LEU A 177 -0.71 16.30 17.63
N LEU A 178 -1.35 15.79 16.57
CA LEU A 178 -2.74 16.10 16.25
C LEU A 178 -3.71 15.62 17.32
N SER A 179 -3.46 14.45 17.91
CA SER A 179 -4.23 13.90 19.03
C SER A 179 -4.12 14.79 20.28
N SER A 180 -2.94 15.31 20.59
CA SER A 180 -2.74 16.23 21.75
C SER A 180 -3.51 17.54 21.60
N LYS A 181 -3.81 17.94 20.36
CA LYS A 181 -4.61 19.13 20.00
C LYS A 181 -6.10 18.81 19.84
N ASN A 182 -6.52 17.57 20.13
CA ASN A 182 -7.89 17.08 19.95
C ASN A 182 -8.44 17.28 18.53
N VAL A 183 -7.59 17.11 17.50
CA VAL A 183 -8.03 17.18 16.09
C VAL A 183 -8.81 15.92 15.76
N GLU A 184 -10.03 16.09 15.28
CA GLU A 184 -10.91 14.96 14.96
C GLU A 184 -10.56 14.34 13.60
N ALA A 185 -10.69 13.01 13.49
CA ALA A 185 -10.42 12.26 12.26
C ALA A 185 -11.28 12.70 11.07
N ARG A 186 -12.50 13.22 11.34
CA ARG A 186 -13.41 13.71 10.29
C ARG A 186 -12.88 14.95 9.56
N SER A 187 -12.11 15.79 10.22
CA SER A 187 -11.50 17.01 9.66
C SER A 187 -10.28 16.72 8.80
N LEU A 188 -9.69 15.52 8.98
CA LEU A 188 -8.50 15.05 8.29
C LEU A 188 -8.87 14.18 7.08
N LYS A 189 -8.08 14.25 6.02
CA LYS A 189 -8.28 13.45 4.82
C LYS A 189 -7.21 12.39 4.66
N THR A 190 -5.95 12.78 4.53
CA THR A 190 -4.81 11.92 4.25
C THR A 190 -3.56 12.47 4.91
N LEU A 191 -2.64 11.60 5.30
CA LEU A 191 -1.26 11.91 5.61
C LEU A 191 -0.36 11.20 4.61
N LEU A 192 0.30 11.97 3.76
CA LEU A 192 1.26 11.48 2.80
C LEU A 192 2.66 11.74 3.32
N ILE A 193 3.50 10.70 3.40
CA ILE A 193 4.91 10.83 3.79
C ILE A 193 5.77 10.17 2.73
N ARG A 194 6.84 10.83 2.38
CA ARG A 194 7.88 10.30 1.52
C ARG A 194 9.26 10.60 2.09
N CYS A 195 10.16 9.62 1.99
CA CYS A 195 11.58 9.78 2.31
C CYS A 195 12.43 9.58 1.05
N ASP A 196 13.59 10.20 1.00
CA ASP A 196 14.65 9.88 0.06
C ASP A 196 15.49 8.68 0.53
N GLN A 197 16.47 8.27 -0.25
CA GLN A 197 17.37 7.14 0.07
C GLN A 197 18.24 7.38 1.32
N THR A 198 18.40 8.64 1.76
CA THR A 198 19.14 8.98 2.98
C THR A 198 18.27 8.89 4.24
N GLY A 199 16.96 8.73 4.07
CA GLY A 199 15.97 8.72 5.15
C GLY A 199 15.49 10.12 5.53
N SER A 200 15.83 11.16 4.77
CA SER A 200 15.23 12.50 4.93
C SER A 200 13.80 12.45 4.43
N CYS A 201 12.84 12.88 5.26
CA CYS A 201 11.42 12.77 4.96
C CYS A 201 10.76 14.13 4.77
N VAL A 202 9.73 14.13 3.91
CA VAL A 202 8.76 15.22 3.75
C VAL A 202 7.37 14.66 4.01
N TRP A 203 6.54 15.45 4.68
CA TRP A 203 5.15 15.09 4.95
C TRP A 203 4.19 16.09 4.33
N GLN A 204 2.98 15.62 3.98
CA GLN A 204 1.85 16.45 3.56
C GLN A 204 0.60 16.01 4.33
N LEU A 205 0.06 16.92 5.14
CA LEU A 205 -1.18 16.72 5.87
C LEU A 205 -2.34 17.33 5.07
N TYR A 206 -3.20 16.48 4.55
CA TYR A 206 -4.40 16.91 3.82
C TYR A 206 -5.59 17.04 4.77
N ILE A 207 -6.16 18.23 4.85
CA ILE A 207 -7.31 18.57 5.68
C ILE A 207 -8.54 18.90 4.84
N LYS A 208 -9.73 18.69 5.39
CA LYS A 208 -11.03 18.89 4.70
C LYS A 208 -11.70 20.22 5.00
N GLU A 209 -11.23 20.91 6.02
CA GLU A 209 -11.76 22.18 6.49
C GLU A 209 -10.60 23.06 6.97
N ASN A 210 -10.87 24.34 7.13
CA ASN A 210 -9.83 25.25 7.61
C ASN A 210 -9.57 24.99 9.11
N LEU A 211 -8.38 24.54 9.43
CA LEU A 211 -7.87 24.29 10.78
C LEU A 211 -6.68 25.22 11.03
N PRO A 212 -6.89 26.45 11.53
CA PRO A 212 -5.78 27.38 11.78
C PRO A 212 -4.77 26.76 12.76
N ASP A 213 -3.50 26.93 12.47
CA ASP A 213 -2.41 26.46 13.31
C ASP A 213 -2.49 24.95 13.66
N VAL A 214 -3.04 24.14 12.76
CA VAL A 214 -3.16 22.68 12.96
C VAL A 214 -1.77 22.05 13.21
N ILE A 215 -0.75 22.56 12.56
CA ILE A 215 0.67 22.38 12.88
C ILE A 215 1.33 23.77 12.81
N THR A 216 1.94 24.21 13.89
CA THR A 216 2.67 25.47 13.94
C THR A 216 4.10 25.34 13.44
N PRO A 217 4.81 26.43 13.08
CA PRO A 217 6.21 26.38 12.68
C PRO A 217 7.13 25.70 13.71
N ASP A 218 6.94 25.98 15.01
CA ASP A 218 7.74 25.37 16.07
C ASP A 218 7.47 23.86 16.19
N GLU A 219 6.21 23.44 16.07
CA GLU A 219 5.86 22.02 16.07
C GLU A 219 6.44 21.31 14.85
N ALA A 220 6.34 21.91 13.65
CA ALA A 220 6.92 21.37 12.42
C ALA A 220 8.44 21.21 12.53
N ALA A 221 9.14 22.18 13.12
CA ALA A 221 10.58 22.12 13.33
C ALA A 221 11.02 20.99 14.30
N ASN A 222 10.14 20.54 15.18
CA ASN A 222 10.40 19.43 16.12
C ASN A 222 10.04 18.05 15.53
N LEU A 223 9.44 17.96 14.34
CA LEU A 223 9.20 16.69 13.65
C LEU A 223 10.51 16.18 13.02
N PRO A 224 10.75 14.85 12.98
CA PRO A 224 11.93 14.27 12.34
C PRO A 224 11.80 14.26 10.82
N ALA A 225 11.63 15.43 10.20
CA ALA A 225 11.44 15.65 8.80
C ALA A 225 12.26 16.87 8.32
N GLN A 226 12.66 16.88 7.05
CA GLN A 226 13.32 18.07 6.46
C GLN A 226 12.33 19.19 6.15
N GLY A 227 11.05 18.84 5.95
CA GLY A 227 9.98 19.78 5.67
C GLY A 227 8.61 19.11 5.62
N GLY A 228 7.59 19.94 5.46
CA GLY A 228 6.23 19.46 5.33
C GLY A 228 5.26 20.56 4.93
N GLU A 229 4.03 20.16 4.62
CA GLU A 229 2.98 21.07 4.15
C GLU A 229 1.64 20.71 4.78
N VAL A 230 0.84 21.73 5.07
CA VAL A 230 -0.60 21.60 5.33
C VAL A 230 -1.36 21.99 4.07
N ILE A 231 -2.24 21.10 3.62
CA ILE A 231 -2.94 21.21 2.34
C ILE A 231 -4.43 21.11 2.56
N TYR A 232 -5.18 22.09 2.09
CA TYR A 232 -6.63 21.94 1.95
C TYR A 232 -6.95 21.07 0.74
N SER A 233 -7.80 20.08 0.94
CA SER A 233 -8.28 19.19 -0.11
C SER A 233 -9.81 19.11 -0.04
N ASP A 234 -10.49 19.55 -1.10
CA ASP A 234 -11.94 19.46 -1.21
C ASP A 234 -12.41 18.06 -0.80
N PRO A 235 -13.33 17.93 0.18
CA PRO A 235 -13.83 16.63 0.64
C PRO A 235 -14.42 15.74 -0.46
N LYS A 236 -14.90 16.33 -1.56
CA LYS A 236 -15.47 15.62 -2.70
C LYS A 236 -14.42 15.16 -3.72
N SER A 237 -13.20 15.69 -3.65
CA SER A 237 -12.13 15.29 -4.56
C SER A 237 -11.53 13.94 -4.13
N PRO A 238 -10.80 13.21 -5.03
CA PRO A 238 -10.00 12.05 -4.65
C PRO A 238 -9.05 12.34 -3.50
N ALA A 239 -8.60 11.29 -2.78
CA ALA A 239 -7.58 11.40 -1.76
C ALA A 239 -6.32 12.08 -2.31
N SER A 240 -5.60 12.83 -1.47
CA SER A 240 -4.35 13.54 -1.79
C SER A 240 -4.41 14.51 -2.99
N ARG A 241 -5.62 14.94 -3.39
CA ARG A 241 -5.74 16.02 -4.36
C ARG A 241 -5.52 17.37 -3.68
N ILE A 242 -4.57 18.13 -4.16
CA ILE A 242 -4.30 19.50 -3.71
C ILE A 242 -5.40 20.42 -4.26
N THR A 243 -6.09 21.12 -3.35
CA THR A 243 -6.95 22.25 -3.71
C THR A 243 -6.18 23.53 -3.45
N ASP A 244 -5.70 23.74 -2.22
CA ASP A 244 -4.86 24.86 -1.84
C ASP A 244 -3.74 24.42 -0.90
N ARG A 245 -2.53 25.00 -1.03
CA ARG A 245 -1.44 24.86 -0.08
C ARG A 245 -1.60 25.95 0.98
N LEU A 246 -1.83 25.56 2.22
CA LEU A 246 -2.09 26.50 3.31
C LEU A 246 -0.78 26.94 3.97
N ASP A 247 0.03 25.97 4.40
CA ASP A 247 1.30 26.20 5.07
C ASP A 247 2.41 25.32 4.51
N SER A 248 3.64 25.80 4.56
CA SER A 248 4.85 25.08 4.14
C SER A 248 5.97 25.34 5.13
N PHE A 249 6.67 24.28 5.52
CA PHE A 249 7.70 24.27 6.55
C PHE A 249 8.98 23.59 6.03
N GLY A 250 10.14 24.20 6.19
CA GLY A 250 11.42 23.61 5.82
C GLY A 250 11.61 23.39 4.32
N ASP A 251 12.43 22.41 3.92
CA ASP A 251 12.64 22.02 2.52
C ASP A 251 11.68 20.89 2.14
N VAL A 252 10.73 21.19 1.26
CA VAL A 252 9.71 20.25 0.79
C VAL A 252 10.12 19.50 -0.48
N VAL A 253 11.34 19.71 -0.96
CA VAL A 253 11.87 19.07 -2.16
C VAL A 253 12.80 17.92 -1.78
N LEU A 254 12.39 16.69 -2.12
CA LEU A 254 13.22 15.50 -1.97
C LEU A 254 14.24 15.40 -3.10
N LYS A 255 15.36 14.74 -2.81
CA LYS A 255 16.47 14.54 -3.77
C LYS A 255 16.98 13.11 -3.65
N ASP A 256 17.05 12.43 -4.80
CA ASP A 256 17.72 11.13 -4.91
C ASP A 256 18.70 11.16 -6.08
N GLU A 257 19.74 10.35 -5.97
CA GLU A 257 20.69 10.13 -7.04
C GLU A 257 20.52 8.73 -7.61
N LEU A 258 20.34 8.64 -8.93
CA LEU A 258 20.29 7.37 -9.66
C LEU A 258 21.27 7.43 -10.82
N ARG A 259 22.21 6.50 -10.89
CA ARG A 259 23.24 6.41 -11.93
C ARG A 259 23.98 7.74 -12.14
N GLY A 260 24.35 8.43 -11.06
CA GLY A 260 25.05 9.71 -11.09
C GLY A 260 24.19 10.92 -11.51
N THR A 261 22.88 10.73 -11.68
CA THR A 261 21.95 11.82 -11.99
C THR A 261 21.10 12.15 -10.77
N THR A 262 21.13 13.42 -10.34
CA THR A 262 20.31 13.90 -9.23
C THR A 262 18.90 14.23 -9.71
N PHE A 263 17.91 13.59 -9.12
CA PHE A 263 16.49 13.87 -9.31
C PHE A 263 15.94 14.70 -8.15
N ARG A 264 15.14 15.71 -8.47
CA ARG A 264 14.43 16.55 -7.50
C ARG A 264 12.94 16.37 -7.72
N TYR A 265 12.18 16.10 -6.66
CA TYR A 265 10.77 15.82 -6.79
C TYR A 265 9.98 16.22 -5.52
N ALA A 266 8.70 16.51 -5.71
CA ALA A 266 7.77 16.80 -4.63
C ALA A 266 7.27 15.53 -3.96
N CYS A 267 6.80 15.66 -2.73
CA CYS A 267 6.25 14.54 -1.94
C CYS A 267 5.13 13.80 -2.68
N GLU A 268 4.17 14.54 -3.27
CA GLU A 268 3.06 14.00 -4.04
C GLU A 268 3.43 13.49 -5.43
N GLY A 269 4.53 13.99 -6.01
CA GLY A 269 4.97 13.66 -7.36
C GLY A 269 5.11 12.16 -7.58
N PHE A 270 4.96 11.73 -8.83
CA PHE A 270 5.28 10.35 -9.18
C PHE A 270 6.80 10.15 -9.19
N PHE A 271 7.27 9.20 -8.41
CA PHE A 271 8.62 8.67 -8.47
C PHE A 271 8.58 7.22 -7.96
N GLN A 272 9.52 6.37 -8.39
CA GLN A 272 9.50 4.95 -7.98
C GLN A 272 9.65 4.80 -6.47
N VAL A 273 8.98 3.79 -5.91
CA VAL A 273 8.95 3.57 -4.46
C VAL A 273 10.01 2.59 -3.97
N ASN A 274 10.60 1.80 -4.86
CA ASN A 274 11.74 0.91 -4.61
C ASN A 274 12.90 1.34 -5.52
N LEU A 275 13.67 2.31 -5.07
CA LEU A 275 14.70 2.94 -5.89
C LEU A 275 15.84 1.99 -6.27
N PRO A 276 16.35 1.11 -5.39
CA PRO A 276 17.40 0.15 -5.78
C PRO A 276 16.97 -0.78 -6.93
N ILE A 277 15.72 -1.27 -6.90
CA ILE A 277 15.19 -2.11 -7.99
C ILE A 277 15.00 -1.29 -9.28
N TYR A 278 14.52 -0.04 -9.14
CA TYR A 278 14.37 0.85 -10.29
C TYR A 278 15.73 1.18 -10.92
N GLU A 279 16.76 1.45 -10.13
CA GLU A 279 18.11 1.70 -10.64
C GLU A 279 18.66 0.49 -11.39
N GLN A 280 18.42 -0.73 -10.91
CA GLN A 280 18.81 -1.95 -11.61
C GLN A 280 18.08 -2.06 -12.96
N SER A 281 16.78 -1.81 -13.00
CA SER A 281 16.02 -1.85 -14.26
C SER A 281 16.55 -0.83 -15.30
N LEU A 282 17.04 0.32 -14.84
CA LEU A 282 17.69 1.31 -15.73
C LEU A 282 19.04 0.83 -16.25
N ARG A 283 19.79 0.04 -15.46
CA ARG A 283 21.05 -0.59 -15.91
C ARG A 283 20.78 -1.62 -17.00
N ASP A 284 19.85 -2.55 -16.73
CA ASP A 284 19.49 -3.61 -17.66
C ASP A 284 18.99 -3.05 -19.00
N MET A 285 18.17 -1.99 -18.94
CA MET A 285 17.71 -1.30 -20.16
C MET A 285 18.87 -0.66 -20.93
N ALA A 286 19.83 -0.04 -20.24
CA ALA A 286 20.97 0.60 -20.90
C ALA A 286 21.89 -0.45 -21.55
N GLU A 287 22.21 -1.55 -20.86
CA GLU A 287 23.00 -2.66 -21.39
C GLU A 287 22.32 -3.29 -22.62
N GLY A 288 21.01 -3.54 -22.56
CA GLY A 288 20.26 -4.05 -23.71
C GLY A 288 20.16 -3.09 -24.92
N LEU A 289 20.48 -1.82 -24.75
CA LEU A 289 20.58 -0.84 -25.86
C LEU A 289 21.98 -0.81 -26.47
N ASP A 290 23.02 -1.04 -25.66
CA ASP A 290 24.42 -1.03 -26.12
C ASP A 290 24.75 -2.29 -26.94
N ASP A 291 24.03 -3.40 -26.76
CA ASP A 291 24.19 -4.66 -27.51
C ASP A 291 23.50 -4.66 -28.89
N LYS A 292 22.92 -3.55 -29.35
CA LYS A 292 22.33 -3.46 -30.70
C LYS A 292 23.37 -2.91 -31.67
N PRO A 293 23.63 -3.68 -32.78
CA PRO A 293 24.55 -3.25 -33.84
C PRO A 293 24.07 -1.98 -34.58
#